data_3238afdd904c71363a1969de454e6cda
#
_entry.id   3238afdd904c71363a1969de454e6cda
#
_cell.length_a   1.000
_cell.length_b   1.000
_cell.length_c   1.000
_cell.angle_alpha   90.00
_cell.angle_beta   90.00
_cell.angle_gamma   90.00
#
_symmetry.space_group_name_H-M   'P 1'
#
loop_
_entity.id
_entity.type
_entity.pdbx_description
1 polymer ?
#
loop_
_entity_poly.entity_id
_entity_poly.type
_entity_poly.pdbx_seq_one_letter_code
_entity_poly.pdbx_strand_id
1 'polypeptide(L)'
;RPTLVFNLCDGYDDVGAPGLSVVRALEEAGLAYTGADSRYYEISSSKLVMKELFRGAGVPTAGWEALPESGPVDGLCERLGAPLFVKPSASCASYGIGLESVVHTDEQAAARRDTLRSGEFAKWFAGDTIFAEHFIDGAEYTVLMGGYWDDPDGIWSLPPAERIFDNSIPESERFLSYDRYWGYYKEETPPEDGRAF
;
A
#
# COMPACT_ATOMS: atom_id res chain seq x y z
N ARG A 1 -23.24 -25.63 -12.82
CA ARG A 1 -21.94 -24.98 -12.70
C ARG A 1 -22.17 -23.48 -12.86
N PRO A 2 -21.61 -22.59 -11.98
CA PRO A 2 -21.76 -21.15 -12.13
C PRO A 2 -21.10 -20.67 -13.43
N THR A 3 -21.68 -19.64 -14.04
CA THR A 3 -21.14 -19.03 -15.26
C THR A 3 -20.01 -18.06 -14.91
N LEU A 4 -20.13 -17.39 -13.74
CA LEU A 4 -19.18 -16.43 -13.22
C LEU A 4 -19.20 -16.48 -11.69
N VAL A 5 -18.05 -16.40 -11.07
CA VAL A 5 -17.90 -16.24 -9.61
C VAL A 5 -17.60 -14.77 -9.31
N PHE A 6 -18.42 -14.14 -8.50
CA PHE A 6 -18.12 -12.80 -7.98
C PHE A 6 -17.21 -12.96 -6.77
N ASN A 7 -15.90 -12.79 -6.99
CA ASN A 7 -14.90 -12.99 -5.95
C ASN A 7 -14.79 -11.73 -5.08
N LEU A 8 -15.01 -11.90 -3.76
CA LEU A 8 -14.84 -10.86 -2.73
C LEU A 8 -13.72 -11.21 -1.73
N CYS A 9 -12.95 -12.26 -2.02
CA CYS A 9 -11.84 -12.68 -1.16
C CYS A 9 -10.58 -11.88 -1.53
N ASP A 10 -10.29 -10.87 -0.73
CA ASP A 10 -9.18 -9.93 -0.90
C ASP A 10 -8.31 -9.88 0.37
N GLY A 11 -8.05 -11.04 0.94
CA GLY A 11 -7.33 -11.17 2.18
C GLY A 11 -5.89 -11.70 2.01
N TYR A 12 -5.26 -11.91 3.16
CA TYR A 12 -3.96 -12.57 3.29
C TYR A 12 -4.15 -13.93 3.95
N ASP A 13 -3.87 -15.00 3.24
CA ASP A 13 -4.03 -16.37 3.72
C ASP A 13 -3.23 -16.65 4.99
N ASP A 14 -2.05 -16.03 5.15
CA ASP A 14 -1.16 -16.18 6.30
C ASP A 14 -1.79 -15.72 7.63
N VAL A 15 -2.78 -14.83 7.57
CA VAL A 15 -3.54 -14.38 8.74
C VAL A 15 -4.95 -14.97 8.80
N GLY A 16 -5.22 -15.98 7.97
CA GLY A 16 -6.51 -16.67 7.93
C GLY A 16 -7.62 -15.88 7.21
N ALA A 17 -7.27 -14.87 6.44
CA ALA A 17 -8.18 -14.11 5.60
C ALA A 17 -8.02 -14.57 4.14
N PRO A 18 -9.03 -15.26 3.55
CA PRO A 18 -8.91 -15.84 2.21
C PRO A 18 -8.59 -14.80 1.13
N GLY A 19 -7.62 -15.08 0.29
CA GLY A 19 -7.17 -14.22 -0.80
C GLY A 19 -6.62 -15.03 -1.96
N LEU A 20 -5.32 -15.12 -2.09
CA LEU A 20 -4.62 -15.82 -3.17
C LEU A 20 -5.04 -17.29 -3.31
N SER A 21 -5.23 -17.99 -2.18
CA SER A 21 -5.66 -19.40 -2.18
C SER A 21 -7.02 -19.59 -2.89
N VAL A 22 -7.95 -18.66 -2.72
CA VAL A 22 -9.25 -18.71 -3.39
C VAL A 22 -9.11 -18.48 -4.89
N VAL A 23 -8.30 -17.50 -5.29
CA VAL A 23 -8.06 -17.21 -6.72
C VAL A 23 -7.45 -18.43 -7.40
N ARG A 24 -6.41 -19.03 -6.82
CA ARG A 24 -5.80 -20.27 -7.35
C ARG A 24 -6.81 -21.41 -7.47
N ALA A 25 -7.67 -21.61 -6.47
CA ALA A 25 -8.70 -22.64 -6.53
C ALA A 25 -9.72 -22.40 -7.66
N LEU A 26 -10.07 -21.14 -7.94
CA LEU A 26 -10.95 -20.77 -9.05
C LEU A 26 -10.28 -21.03 -10.41
N GLU A 27 -9.01 -20.70 -10.54
CA GLU A 27 -8.20 -20.96 -11.73
C GLU A 27 -8.06 -22.46 -12.00
N GLU A 28 -7.71 -23.26 -11.00
CA GLU A 28 -7.61 -24.71 -11.07
C GLU A 28 -8.95 -25.36 -11.46
N ALA A 29 -10.06 -24.82 -10.97
CA ALA A 29 -11.39 -25.28 -11.32
C ALA A 29 -11.83 -24.82 -12.72
N GLY A 30 -11.09 -23.98 -13.41
CA GLY A 30 -11.43 -23.37 -14.69
C GLY A 30 -12.74 -22.58 -14.62
N LEU A 31 -12.95 -21.82 -13.54
CA LEU A 31 -14.11 -20.97 -13.34
C LEU A 31 -13.76 -19.54 -13.71
N ALA A 32 -14.63 -18.87 -14.46
CA ALA A 32 -14.53 -17.43 -14.65
C ALA A 32 -14.86 -16.72 -13.35
N TYR A 33 -14.12 -15.69 -12.99
CA TYR A 33 -14.29 -14.91 -11.75
C TYR A 33 -13.97 -13.44 -11.97
N THR A 34 -14.44 -12.60 -11.04
CA THR A 34 -14.11 -11.18 -11.00
C THR A 34 -12.85 -10.92 -10.17
N GLY A 35 -12.11 -9.87 -10.51
CA GLY A 35 -10.88 -9.49 -9.84
C GLY A 35 -9.63 -9.91 -10.61
N ALA A 36 -8.48 -9.73 -9.99
CA ALA A 36 -7.18 -10.00 -10.57
C ALA A 36 -6.83 -11.50 -10.47
N ASP A 37 -5.89 -11.93 -11.31
CA ASP A 37 -5.37 -13.31 -11.31
C ASP A 37 -4.35 -13.55 -10.17
N SER A 38 -3.98 -14.82 -9.98
CA SER A 38 -3.05 -15.24 -8.94
C SER A 38 -1.67 -14.55 -9.08
N ARG A 39 -1.21 -14.31 -10.30
CA ARG A 39 0.05 -13.62 -10.57
C ARG A 39 0.01 -12.17 -10.07
N TYR A 40 -1.09 -11.46 -10.30
CA TYR A 40 -1.25 -10.10 -9.79
C TYR A 40 -1.25 -10.09 -8.26
N TYR A 41 -1.95 -11.05 -7.62
CA TYR A 41 -1.95 -11.17 -6.15
C TYR A 41 -0.53 -11.38 -5.59
N GLU A 42 0.26 -12.27 -6.18
CA GLU A 42 1.64 -12.51 -5.78
C GLU A 42 2.51 -11.24 -5.86
N ILE A 43 2.32 -10.46 -6.93
CA ILE A 43 3.04 -9.20 -7.13
C ILE A 43 2.56 -8.12 -6.16
N SER A 44 1.24 -7.92 -6.08
CA SER A 44 0.65 -6.81 -5.32
C SER A 44 0.64 -7.02 -3.81
N SER A 45 0.86 -8.25 -3.35
CA SER A 45 0.95 -8.57 -1.92
C SER A 45 2.17 -7.96 -1.23
N SER A 46 3.19 -7.54 -1.97
CA SER A 46 4.39 -6.92 -1.42
C SER A 46 4.75 -5.62 -2.15
N LYS A 47 4.75 -4.51 -1.40
CA LYS A 47 5.20 -3.21 -1.92
C LYS A 47 6.64 -3.25 -2.43
N LEU A 48 7.51 -4.03 -1.79
CA LEU A 48 8.90 -4.17 -2.22
C LEU A 48 9.02 -4.91 -3.56
N VAL A 49 8.23 -5.97 -3.76
CA VAL A 49 8.17 -6.68 -5.05
C VAL A 49 7.68 -5.73 -6.15
N MET A 50 6.61 -4.96 -5.89
CA MET A 50 6.11 -3.96 -6.83
C MET A 50 7.18 -2.92 -7.18
N LYS A 51 7.92 -2.40 -6.18
CA LYS A 51 8.97 -1.39 -6.41
C LYS A 51 10.12 -1.94 -7.26
N GLU A 52 10.51 -3.18 -7.04
CA GLU A 52 11.52 -3.85 -7.88
C GLU A 52 11.04 -3.99 -9.33
N LEU A 53 9.79 -4.36 -9.54
CA LEU A 53 9.21 -4.44 -10.89
C LEU A 53 9.12 -3.08 -11.56
N PHE A 54 8.71 -2.04 -10.84
CA PHE A 54 8.69 -0.66 -11.37
C PHE A 54 10.09 -0.21 -11.77
N ARG A 55 11.08 -0.44 -10.92
CA ARG A 55 12.48 -0.14 -11.22
C ARG A 55 12.97 -0.88 -12.47
N GLY A 56 12.68 -2.18 -12.56
CA GLY A 56 13.03 -3.01 -13.72
C GLY A 56 12.35 -2.57 -15.02
N ALA A 57 11.15 -2.02 -14.92
CA ALA A 57 10.39 -1.47 -16.06
C ALA A 57 10.71 0.01 -16.38
N GLY A 58 11.61 0.65 -15.63
CA GLY A 58 11.92 2.06 -15.78
C GLY A 58 10.80 3.01 -15.32
N VAL A 59 9.86 2.52 -14.52
CA VAL A 59 8.79 3.33 -13.92
C VAL A 59 9.34 4.01 -12.66
N PRO A 60 9.26 5.34 -12.54
CA PRO A 60 9.74 6.06 -11.37
C PRO A 60 9.03 5.58 -10.08
N THR A 61 9.80 5.36 -9.04
CA THR A 61 9.30 5.07 -7.70
C THR A 61 10.24 5.68 -6.66
N ALA A 62 9.73 6.04 -5.48
CA ALA A 62 10.57 6.57 -4.40
C ALA A 62 11.73 5.61 -4.08
N GLY A 63 12.92 6.17 -3.81
CA GLY A 63 14.04 5.40 -3.28
C GLY A 63 13.66 4.76 -1.94
N TRP A 64 14.09 3.53 -1.69
CA TRP A 64 13.70 2.79 -0.48
C TRP A 64 14.83 1.94 0.06
N GLU A 65 14.73 1.56 1.34
CA GLU A 65 15.62 0.65 2.02
C GLU A 65 14.85 -0.19 3.04
N ALA A 66 15.08 -1.52 3.02
CA ALA A 66 14.53 -2.40 4.04
C ALA A 66 15.22 -2.12 5.38
N LEU A 67 14.44 -2.00 6.45
CA LEU A 67 14.99 -1.75 7.78
C LEU A 67 15.42 -3.06 8.44
N PRO A 68 16.51 -3.07 9.23
CA PRO A 68 16.91 -4.24 9.99
C PRO A 68 15.82 -4.63 10.98
N GLU A 69 15.77 -5.89 11.41
CA GLU A 69 14.75 -6.37 12.34
C GLU A 69 14.77 -5.64 13.68
N SER A 70 15.93 -5.18 14.11
CA SER A 70 16.14 -4.42 15.36
C SER A 70 17.43 -3.61 15.29
N GLY A 71 17.63 -2.76 16.28
CA GLY A 71 18.84 -1.92 16.38
C GLY A 71 18.76 -0.63 15.57
N PRO A 72 19.88 0.12 15.48
CA PRO A 72 19.92 1.41 14.82
C PRO A 72 19.78 1.29 13.29
N VAL A 73 19.40 2.39 12.65
CA VAL A 73 19.27 2.54 11.20
C VAL A 73 20.15 3.67 10.68
N ASP A 74 21.37 3.73 11.15
CA ASP A 74 22.30 4.85 10.97
C ASP A 74 22.46 5.31 9.52
N GLY A 75 22.38 6.62 9.29
CA GLY A 75 22.55 7.25 7.98
C GLY A 75 21.42 7.03 6.99
N LEU A 76 20.28 6.50 7.44
CA LEU A 76 19.12 6.21 6.58
C LEU A 76 18.56 7.50 5.96
N CYS A 77 18.36 8.54 6.77
CA CYS A 77 17.88 9.83 6.31
C CYS A 77 18.84 10.53 5.35
N GLU A 78 20.15 10.32 5.51
CA GLU A 78 21.16 10.86 4.58
C GLU A 78 21.09 10.14 3.22
N ARG A 79 20.93 8.80 3.22
CA ARG A 79 20.90 8.01 1.99
C ARG A 79 19.62 8.19 1.18
N LEU A 80 18.47 8.27 1.83
CA LEU A 80 17.17 8.36 1.16
C LEU A 80 16.63 9.78 1.01
N GLY A 81 17.13 10.74 1.81
CA GLY A 81 16.61 12.12 1.89
C GLY A 81 15.34 12.21 2.76
N ALA A 82 15.44 12.88 3.92
CA ALA A 82 14.27 13.11 4.78
C ALA A 82 13.34 14.18 4.19
N PRO A 83 12.01 14.13 4.50
CA PRO A 83 11.36 13.15 5.36
C PRO A 83 11.22 11.77 4.68
N LEU A 84 11.13 10.73 5.51
CA LEU A 84 10.93 9.35 5.07
C LEU A 84 9.55 8.85 5.47
N PHE A 85 9.05 7.84 4.74
CA PHE A 85 7.82 7.14 5.05
C PHE A 85 8.13 5.70 5.46
N VAL A 86 7.86 5.34 6.72
CA VAL A 86 8.12 3.99 7.25
C VAL A 86 6.84 3.18 7.28
N LYS A 87 6.84 2.02 6.61
CA LYS A 87 5.66 1.18 6.45
C LYS A 87 5.98 -0.30 6.30
N PRO A 88 5.01 -1.20 6.56
CA PRO A 88 5.15 -2.63 6.26
C PRO A 88 5.05 -2.90 4.76
N SER A 89 5.79 -3.92 4.29
CA SER A 89 5.79 -4.35 2.89
C SER A 89 4.46 -4.99 2.50
N ALA A 90 3.96 -5.91 3.30
CA ALA A 90 2.75 -6.70 3.03
C ALA A 90 1.52 -6.16 3.78
N SER A 91 1.15 -4.90 3.58
CA SER A 91 -0.06 -4.33 4.16
C SER A 91 -0.99 -3.76 3.10
N CYS A 92 -2.30 -3.85 3.32
CA CYS A 92 -3.35 -3.26 2.50
C CYS A 92 -4.22 -2.31 3.33
N ALA A 93 -5.13 -1.58 2.67
CA ALA A 93 -6.12 -0.70 3.30
C ALA A 93 -5.52 0.26 4.35
N SER A 94 -4.32 0.76 4.10
CA SER A 94 -3.55 1.66 5.00
C SER A 94 -3.25 1.06 6.38
N TYR A 95 -3.38 -0.27 6.58
CA TYR A 95 -3.10 -0.89 7.88
C TYR A 95 -1.63 -0.71 8.26
N GLY A 96 -1.39 -0.21 9.47
CA GLY A 96 -0.05 0.17 9.93
C GLY A 96 0.49 1.48 9.33
N ILE A 97 -0.37 2.31 8.74
CA ILE A 97 -0.02 3.61 8.17
C ILE A 97 -0.77 4.71 8.92
N GLY A 98 -0.04 5.54 9.61
CA GLY A 98 -0.53 6.68 10.36
C GLY A 98 0.35 7.92 10.15
N LEU A 99 0.03 9.04 10.80
CA LEU A 99 0.83 10.26 10.71
C LEU A 99 2.27 10.03 11.20
N GLU A 100 2.44 9.15 12.16
CA GLU A 100 3.72 8.72 12.71
C GLU A 100 4.55 7.87 11.72
N SER A 101 4.01 7.54 10.55
CA SER A 101 4.77 6.89 9.47
C SER A 101 5.72 7.85 8.77
N VAL A 102 5.47 9.16 8.83
CA VAL A 102 6.38 10.19 8.34
C VAL A 102 7.42 10.49 9.41
N VAL A 103 8.69 10.32 9.09
CA VAL A 103 9.81 10.44 10.03
C VAL A 103 10.90 11.33 9.46
N HIS A 104 11.61 12.04 10.34
CA HIS A 104 12.63 13.03 9.97
C HIS A 104 14.03 12.66 10.44
N THR A 105 14.16 11.66 11.32
CA THR A 105 15.44 11.20 11.84
C THR A 105 15.55 9.67 11.83
N ASP A 106 16.77 9.18 11.88
CA ASP A 106 17.06 7.75 11.94
C ASP A 106 16.48 7.10 13.20
N GLU A 107 16.47 7.81 14.33
CA GLU A 107 15.88 7.34 15.59
C GLU A 107 14.36 7.20 15.48
N GLN A 108 13.70 8.17 14.82
CA GLN A 108 12.26 8.08 14.55
C GLN A 108 11.93 6.89 13.64
N ALA A 109 12.76 6.63 12.62
CA ALA A 109 12.57 5.50 11.73
C ALA A 109 12.72 4.16 12.47
N ALA A 110 13.74 4.04 13.35
CA ALA A 110 13.92 2.86 14.19
C ALA A 110 12.75 2.67 15.15
N ALA A 111 12.30 3.73 15.83
CA ALA A 111 11.16 3.68 16.75
C ALA A 111 9.86 3.30 16.04
N ARG A 112 9.61 3.84 14.84
CA ARG A 112 8.42 3.47 14.04
C ARG A 112 8.44 2.01 13.63
N ARG A 113 9.57 1.50 13.14
CA ARG A 113 9.76 0.07 12.87
C ARG A 113 9.42 -0.78 14.10
N ASP A 114 9.95 -0.43 15.26
CA ASP A 114 9.75 -1.19 16.51
C ASP A 114 8.28 -1.17 16.94
N THR A 115 7.59 -0.05 16.75
CA THR A 115 6.14 0.05 16.98
C THR A 115 5.38 -0.90 16.06
N LEU A 116 5.70 -0.96 14.76
CA LEU A 116 5.05 -1.84 13.80
C LEU A 116 5.32 -3.33 14.09
N ARG A 117 6.42 -3.66 14.76
CA ARG A 117 6.77 -5.03 15.17
C ARG A 117 6.24 -5.43 16.54
N SER A 118 5.58 -4.53 17.25
CA SER A 118 5.11 -4.73 18.62
C SER A 118 3.62 -4.42 18.79
N GLY A 119 3.10 -4.65 19.98
CA GLY A 119 1.74 -4.31 20.35
C GLY A 119 0.68 -4.98 19.48
N GLU A 120 -0.32 -4.22 19.10
CA GLU A 120 -1.44 -4.70 18.27
C GLU A 120 -1.04 -5.05 16.84
N PHE A 121 0.03 -4.43 16.32
CA PHE A 121 0.53 -4.67 14.98
C PHE A 121 1.37 -5.95 14.87
N ALA A 122 1.93 -6.45 15.98
CA ALA A 122 2.84 -7.60 15.97
C ALA A 122 2.25 -8.84 15.27
N LYS A 123 0.98 -9.12 15.49
CA LYS A 123 0.29 -10.27 14.88
C LYS A 123 0.15 -10.16 13.35
N TRP A 124 0.21 -8.94 12.82
CA TRP A 124 0.06 -8.68 11.38
C TRP A 124 1.39 -8.58 10.66
N PHE A 125 2.43 -8.04 11.33
CA PHE A 125 3.69 -7.67 10.72
C PHE A 125 4.92 -8.35 11.34
N ALA A 126 4.75 -9.36 12.21
CA ALA A 126 5.87 -10.04 12.88
C ALA A 126 6.87 -10.67 11.90
N GLY A 127 6.40 -11.21 10.79
CA GLY A 127 7.22 -11.81 9.74
C GLY A 127 7.43 -10.91 8.51
N ASP A 128 6.86 -9.70 8.51
CA ASP A 128 6.94 -8.80 7.36
C ASP A 128 8.20 -7.94 7.38
N THR A 129 8.63 -7.53 6.21
CA THR A 129 9.69 -6.54 6.06
C THR A 129 9.14 -5.14 6.26
N ILE A 130 9.60 -4.44 7.30
CA ILE A 130 9.37 -3.01 7.44
C ILE A 130 10.44 -2.27 6.62
N PHE A 131 10.03 -1.29 5.86
CA PHE A 131 10.94 -0.50 5.03
C PHE A 131 10.66 0.99 5.13
N ALA A 132 11.65 1.78 4.79
CA ALA A 132 11.53 3.23 4.63
C ALA A 132 11.68 3.60 3.16
N GLU A 133 10.96 4.61 2.74
CA GLU A 133 11.13 5.24 1.43
C GLU A 133 11.13 6.75 1.57
N HIS A 134 11.69 7.45 0.59
CA HIS A 134 11.57 8.90 0.53
C HIS A 134 10.09 9.29 0.48
N PHE A 135 9.67 10.20 1.35
CA PHE A 135 8.30 10.73 1.33
C PHE A 135 8.14 11.64 0.11
N ILE A 136 7.22 11.31 -0.76
CA ILE A 136 6.88 12.14 -1.92
C ILE A 136 5.75 13.08 -1.48
N ASP A 137 6.07 14.35 -1.41
CA ASP A 137 5.07 15.41 -1.26
C ASP A 137 4.42 15.68 -2.61
N GLY A 138 3.08 15.60 -2.65
CA GLY A 138 2.33 15.82 -3.89
C GLY A 138 0.92 15.25 -3.84
N ALA A 139 0.20 15.42 -4.94
CA ALA A 139 -1.16 14.92 -5.07
C ALA A 139 -1.21 13.39 -5.13
N GLU A 140 -2.20 12.81 -4.46
CA GLU A 140 -2.45 11.36 -4.45
C GLU A 140 -3.51 11.01 -5.49
N TYR A 141 -3.20 10.05 -6.36
CA TYR A 141 -4.10 9.62 -7.43
C TYR A 141 -4.41 8.12 -7.35
N THR A 142 -5.63 7.77 -7.76
CA THR A 142 -6.05 6.39 -7.99
C THR A 142 -6.45 6.22 -9.46
N VAL A 143 -6.03 5.11 -10.07
CA VAL A 143 -6.41 4.75 -11.44
C VAL A 143 -7.02 3.37 -11.46
N LEU A 144 -8.26 3.26 -11.95
CA LEU A 144 -8.88 1.96 -12.23
C LEU A 144 -8.43 1.49 -13.62
N MET A 145 -7.90 0.28 -13.68
CA MET A 145 -7.46 -0.36 -14.90
C MET A 145 -8.08 -1.75 -15.03
N GLY A 146 -8.25 -2.22 -16.26
CA GLY A 146 -8.67 -3.58 -16.57
C GLY A 146 -8.06 -4.08 -17.86
N GLY A 147 -8.17 -5.39 -18.09
CA GLY A 147 -7.56 -6.06 -19.23
C GLY A 147 -6.78 -7.29 -18.78
N TYR A 148 -6.08 -7.91 -19.70
CA TYR A 148 -5.23 -9.07 -19.44
C TYR A 148 -3.78 -8.71 -19.72
N TRP A 149 -2.86 -9.19 -18.88
CA TRP A 149 -1.43 -8.88 -19.00
C TRP A 149 -0.79 -9.44 -20.28
N ASP A 150 -1.37 -10.49 -20.85
CA ASP A 150 -0.94 -11.15 -22.10
C ASP A 150 -1.64 -10.60 -23.35
N ASP A 151 -2.55 -9.64 -23.18
CA ASP A 151 -3.20 -8.86 -24.23
C ASP A 151 -3.03 -7.34 -23.97
N PRO A 152 -1.84 -6.79 -24.21
CA PRO A 152 -1.56 -5.37 -23.93
C PRO A 152 -2.49 -4.40 -24.67
N ASP A 153 -2.96 -4.77 -25.85
CA ASP A 153 -3.86 -3.94 -26.66
C ASP A 153 -5.29 -3.90 -26.08
N GLY A 154 -5.64 -4.90 -25.26
CA GLY A 154 -6.92 -4.98 -24.53
C GLY A 154 -6.91 -4.26 -23.18
N ILE A 155 -5.78 -3.69 -22.75
CA ILE A 155 -5.69 -2.95 -21.48
C ILE A 155 -6.40 -1.60 -21.64
N TRP A 156 -7.26 -1.28 -20.69
CA TRP A 156 -7.94 0.00 -20.60
C TRP A 156 -7.77 0.60 -19.20
N SER A 157 -7.91 1.92 -19.10
CA SER A 157 -7.93 2.64 -17.82
C SER A 157 -8.99 3.73 -17.83
N LEU A 158 -9.54 4.00 -16.64
CA LEU A 158 -10.31 5.23 -16.42
C LEU A 158 -9.36 6.40 -16.19
N PRO A 159 -9.86 7.65 -16.37
CA PRO A 159 -9.09 8.82 -15.97
C PRO A 159 -8.65 8.73 -14.52
N PRO A 160 -7.44 9.20 -14.17
CA PRO A 160 -7.00 9.27 -12.78
C PRO A 160 -7.96 10.10 -11.93
N ALA A 161 -8.31 9.57 -10.75
CA ALA A 161 -9.05 10.31 -9.73
C ALA A 161 -8.07 10.83 -8.69
N GLU A 162 -8.06 12.15 -8.47
CA GLU A 162 -7.25 12.80 -7.46
C GLU A 162 -7.97 12.78 -6.11
N ARG A 163 -7.24 12.43 -5.06
CA ARG A 163 -7.70 12.59 -3.68
C ARG A 163 -7.42 14.03 -3.23
N ILE A 164 -8.48 14.75 -2.95
CA ILE A 164 -8.38 16.14 -2.49
C ILE A 164 -8.33 16.16 -0.96
N PHE A 165 -7.28 16.73 -0.40
CA PHE A 165 -7.17 17.02 1.03
C PHE A 165 -7.49 18.48 1.29
N ASP A 166 -8.09 18.78 2.47
CA ASP A 166 -8.33 20.14 2.86
C ASP A 166 -7.01 20.93 2.98
N ASN A 167 -7.03 22.19 2.58
CA ASN A 167 -5.83 23.04 2.57
C ASN A 167 -5.28 23.36 3.97
N SER A 168 -6.10 23.19 5.02
CA SER A 168 -5.65 23.34 6.41
C SER A 168 -4.78 22.19 6.89
N ILE A 169 -4.80 21.03 6.18
CA ILE A 169 -3.98 19.86 6.52
C ILE A 169 -2.54 20.14 6.07
N PRO A 170 -1.55 19.97 6.96
CA PRO A 170 -0.14 20.08 6.57
C PRO A 170 0.22 19.14 5.40
N GLU A 171 1.07 19.59 4.50
CA GLU A 171 1.48 18.81 3.30
C GLU A 171 2.01 17.43 3.68
N SER A 172 2.83 17.34 4.72
CA SER A 172 3.37 16.07 5.24
C SER A 172 2.31 15.10 5.79
N GLU A 173 1.06 15.54 5.92
CA GLU A 173 -0.06 14.73 6.42
C GLU A 173 -1.10 14.43 5.34
N ARG A 174 -0.94 14.93 4.10
CA ARG A 174 -1.87 14.74 2.98
C ARG A 174 -1.65 13.40 2.30
N PHE A 175 -1.98 12.32 3.01
CA PHE A 175 -1.99 10.95 2.48
C PHE A 175 -3.10 10.14 3.13
N LEU A 176 -3.50 9.04 2.48
CA LEU A 176 -4.53 8.15 2.98
C LEU A 176 -3.99 7.29 4.12
N SER A 177 -4.10 7.81 5.36
CA SER A 177 -3.79 7.05 6.57
C SER A 177 -4.89 6.04 6.90
N TYR A 178 -4.61 5.11 7.82
CA TYR A 178 -5.59 4.16 8.33
C TYR A 178 -6.83 4.85 8.88
N ASP A 179 -6.63 5.87 9.69
CA ASP A 179 -7.73 6.58 10.32
C ASP A 179 -8.60 7.34 9.30
N ARG A 180 -8.01 7.94 8.27
CA ARG A 180 -8.74 8.57 7.17
C ARG A 180 -9.50 7.54 6.34
N TYR A 181 -8.90 6.39 6.08
CA TYR A 181 -9.55 5.32 5.32
C TYR A 181 -10.77 4.74 6.06
N TRP A 182 -10.67 4.55 7.37
CA TRP A 182 -11.70 3.91 8.19
C TRP A 182 -12.61 4.86 8.96
N GLY A 183 -12.49 6.18 8.73
CA GLY A 183 -13.44 7.18 9.20
C GLY A 183 -13.26 7.65 10.64
N TYR A 184 -12.08 7.55 11.21
CA TYR A 184 -11.75 8.12 12.52
C TYR A 184 -11.61 9.65 12.46
N TYR A 185 -11.20 10.22 11.32
CA TYR A 185 -11.11 11.66 11.06
C TYR A 185 -12.48 12.23 10.61
N LYS A 186 -13.45 12.21 11.51
CA LYS A 186 -14.78 12.76 11.24
C LYS A 186 -14.84 14.29 11.19
N GLU A 187 -13.76 14.95 11.58
CA GLU A 187 -13.67 16.41 11.66
C GLU A 187 -13.03 17.06 10.44
N GLU A 188 -12.46 16.27 9.53
CA GLU A 188 -11.96 16.80 8.25
C GLU A 188 -13.17 17.22 7.39
N THR A 189 -13.32 18.51 7.20
CA THR A 189 -14.41 19.07 6.38
C THR A 189 -14.13 18.77 4.91
N PRO A 190 -15.07 18.17 4.15
CA PRO A 190 -14.91 18.07 2.71
C PRO A 190 -14.71 19.44 2.07
N PRO A 191 -13.95 19.54 0.95
CA PRO A 191 -13.81 20.79 0.22
C PRO A 191 -15.16 21.41 -0.09
N GLU A 192 -15.29 22.73 0.03
CA GLU A 192 -16.56 23.47 -0.19
C GLU A 192 -17.13 23.32 -1.61
N ASP A 193 -16.32 22.86 -2.57
CA ASP A 193 -16.74 22.66 -3.96
C ASP A 193 -17.57 21.38 -4.19
N GLY A 194 -17.92 20.67 -3.13
CA GLY A 194 -18.79 19.49 -3.19
C GLY A 194 -18.16 18.25 -3.80
N ARG A 195 -16.84 18.25 -4.03
CA ARG A 195 -16.08 17.07 -4.40
C ARG A 195 -15.86 16.23 -3.14
N ALA A 196 -16.83 15.36 -2.85
CA ALA A 196 -16.64 14.30 -1.89
C ALA A 196 -15.96 13.11 -2.56
N PHE A 197 -15.17 12.35 -1.77
CA PHE A 197 -14.49 11.12 -2.15
C PHE A 197 -15.37 10.13 -2.89
#